data_034e166140af414683e951632f57ba44
#
_entry.id   034e166140af414683e951632f57ba44
#
_cell.length_a   1.000
_cell.length_b   1.000
_cell.length_c   1.000
_cell.angle_alpha   90.00
_cell.angle_beta   90.00
_cell.angle_gamma   90.00
#
_symmetry.space_group_name_H-M   'P 1'
#
loop_
_entity.id
_entity.type
_entity.pdbx_description
1 polymer ?
#
loop_
_entity_poly.entity_id
_entity_poly.type
_entity_poly.pdbx_seq_one_letter_code
_entity_poly.pdbx_strand_id
1 'polypeptide(L)'
;MEHIRLPLSRVAGSAAALLAATATLLLPLAAQAQEVTLRAINSFQEGTYFARQFEAFVKKVNDEGKGIVQINYIGGPKAIPTMEQGAALRSGVVDLANTTAAYIANLVPEALALNYATRPFSEIRKNGGLDYLNKLMQEKGLYYLAKTGDNIQYHIYLNKKVDKPDLSGLKIRIAPIFRDFFTQLGATVVQTAPGEVYTALDRGVVDGYGWPAIGIFDLGWHEKTKYRIDPGFYTLELGIQFNAKKWASLTPPQRAFIEKMAAWVEETSAAASITDAATDLKKQGEVGIETIKFNDAQAAQYLKTSQDAGWAAIEKASPTHGPKLRELLSAK
;
A
#
# COMPACT_ATOMS: atom_id res chain seq x y z
N MET A 1 39.40 -27.17 98.09
CA MET A 1 39.42 -26.16 96.98
C MET A 1 39.40 -26.96 95.70
N GLU A 2 38.23 -27.28 95.24
CA GLU A 2 38.00 -28.21 94.14
C GLU A 2 37.76 -27.50 92.83
N HIS A 3 38.47 -27.90 91.84
CA HIS A 3 38.32 -27.46 90.44
C HIS A 3 37.22 -28.26 89.77
N ILE A 4 36.15 -27.66 89.43
CA ILE A 4 35.12 -28.24 88.57
C ILE A 4 35.43 -27.84 87.11
N ARG A 5 35.82 -28.85 86.31
CA ARG A 5 35.91 -28.75 84.82
C ARG A 5 34.56 -29.14 84.23
N LEU A 6 33.96 -28.25 83.43
CA LEU A 6 32.84 -28.56 82.57
C LEU A 6 33.33 -28.90 81.15
N PRO A 7 32.71 -29.88 80.46
CA PRO A 7 33.16 -30.28 79.13
C PRO A 7 32.55 -29.47 78.01
N LEU A 8 33.40 -29.01 77.10
CA LEU A 8 33.03 -28.51 75.81
C LEU A 8 32.57 -29.68 74.91
N SER A 9 31.32 -29.81 74.57
CA SER A 9 30.88 -30.71 73.50
C SER A 9 29.88 -30.01 72.53
N ARG A 10 30.37 -29.93 71.29
CA ARG A 10 29.59 -30.03 70.04
C ARG A 10 28.34 -29.23 69.90
N VAL A 11 28.52 -28.02 69.27
CA VAL A 11 27.49 -27.39 68.42
C VAL A 11 28.21 -27.06 67.11
N ALA A 12 28.36 -28.05 66.25
CA ALA A 12 28.81 -27.84 64.86
C ALA A 12 27.96 -28.77 63.99
N GLY A 13 26.83 -28.31 63.51
CA GLY A 13 26.01 -29.15 62.64
C GLY A 13 24.61 -28.67 62.32
N SER A 14 24.37 -27.37 62.17
CA SER A 14 23.04 -26.90 61.73
C SER A 14 23.02 -25.62 60.92
N ALA A 15 24.17 -25.14 60.40
CA ALA A 15 24.25 -23.93 59.57
C ALA A 15 24.40 -24.22 58.07
N ALA A 16 24.50 -25.49 57.63
CA ALA A 16 24.71 -25.82 56.20
C ALA A 16 23.45 -26.25 55.46
N ALA A 17 22.30 -26.37 56.14
CA ALA A 17 21.05 -26.84 55.51
C ALA A 17 20.05 -25.73 55.11
N LEU A 18 20.31 -24.45 55.42
CA LEU A 18 19.41 -23.33 55.11
C LEU A 18 19.84 -22.46 53.91
N LEU A 19 20.97 -22.77 53.26
CA LEU A 19 21.46 -22.03 52.08
C LEU A 19 21.17 -22.71 50.75
N ALA A 20 20.53 -23.88 50.72
CA ALA A 20 20.23 -24.63 49.49
C ALA A 20 18.77 -24.48 49.00
N ALA A 21 17.90 -23.71 49.70
CA ALA A 21 16.48 -23.61 49.39
C ALA A 21 16.04 -22.29 48.73
N THR A 22 16.97 -21.36 48.44
CA THR A 22 16.62 -20.04 47.80
C THR A 22 17.15 -19.88 46.38
N ALA A 23 17.66 -20.95 45.76
CA ALA A 23 18.17 -20.92 44.38
C ALA A 23 17.12 -21.40 43.31
N THR A 24 15.86 -21.52 43.69
CA THR A 24 14.81 -21.95 42.75
C THR A 24 13.78 -20.84 42.57
N LEU A 25 13.58 -20.44 41.30
CA LEU A 25 12.54 -19.56 40.76
C LEU A 25 12.95 -18.12 40.42
N LEU A 26 14.11 -17.97 39.78
CA LEU A 26 14.23 -16.97 38.72
C LEU A 26 14.00 -17.68 37.36
N LEU A 27 12.77 -18.22 37.18
CA LEU A 27 12.26 -18.41 35.82
C LEU A 27 12.28 -17.04 35.20
N PRO A 28 12.90 -16.82 34.02
CA PRO A 28 12.69 -15.59 33.29
C PRO A 28 11.19 -15.55 33.06
N LEU A 29 10.49 -14.57 33.65
CA LEU A 29 9.22 -14.12 33.09
C LEU A 29 9.59 -13.80 31.66
N ALA A 30 9.27 -14.70 30.74
CA ALA A 30 9.23 -14.37 29.33
C ALA A 30 8.35 -13.12 29.28
N ALA A 31 8.96 -11.96 29.09
CA ALA A 31 8.25 -10.72 28.93
C ALA A 31 7.28 -10.97 27.80
N GLN A 32 6.04 -11.32 28.12
CA GLN A 32 4.98 -11.39 27.11
C GLN A 32 4.98 -10.02 26.48
N ALA A 33 5.37 -9.98 25.22
CA ALA A 33 5.40 -8.74 24.48
C ALA A 33 3.99 -8.14 24.61
N GLN A 34 3.89 -6.99 25.30
CA GLN A 34 2.63 -6.33 25.53
C GLN A 34 1.93 -6.13 24.17
N GLU A 35 0.66 -6.49 24.08
CA GLU A 35 -0.15 -6.25 22.89
C GLU A 35 -0.03 -4.78 22.46
N VAL A 36 0.23 -4.57 21.17
CA VAL A 36 0.29 -3.24 20.59
C VAL A 36 -0.98 -2.95 19.81
N THR A 37 -1.59 -1.80 20.01
CA THR A 37 -2.69 -1.30 19.18
C THR A 37 -2.15 -0.29 18.18
N LEU A 38 -2.40 -0.55 16.89
CA LEU A 38 -1.98 0.28 15.76
C LEU A 38 -3.16 1.11 15.24
N ARG A 39 -2.97 2.40 15.06
CA ARG A 39 -3.97 3.30 14.45
C ARG A 39 -3.87 3.20 12.94
N ALA A 40 -4.97 2.87 12.28
CA ALA A 40 -5.01 2.63 10.85
C ALA A 40 -5.99 3.56 10.12
N ILE A 41 -5.63 3.98 8.91
CA ILE A 41 -6.45 4.81 8.02
C ILE A 41 -6.52 4.20 6.62
N ASN A 42 -7.55 4.56 5.85
CA ASN A 42 -7.71 4.16 4.45
C ASN A 42 -7.85 5.39 3.53
N SER A 43 -7.13 5.41 2.44
CA SER A 43 -7.24 6.49 1.44
C SER A 43 -8.50 6.42 0.58
N PHE A 44 -9.26 5.33 0.70
CA PHE A 44 -10.49 5.10 -0.06
C PHE A 44 -11.70 5.05 0.88
N GLN A 45 -12.86 5.38 0.32
CA GLN A 45 -14.12 5.35 1.05
C GLN A 45 -14.43 3.92 1.50
N GLU A 46 -14.92 3.79 2.74
CA GLU A 46 -15.31 2.51 3.33
C GLU A 46 -16.31 1.75 2.45
N GLY A 47 -16.17 0.43 2.39
CA GLY A 47 -17.00 -0.46 1.59
C GLY A 47 -16.72 -0.46 0.08
N THR A 48 -15.87 0.46 -0.44
CA THR A 48 -15.44 0.40 -1.86
C THR A 48 -14.45 -0.73 -2.09
N TYR A 49 -14.26 -1.14 -3.34
CA TYR A 49 -13.34 -2.23 -3.70
C TYR A 49 -11.97 -2.07 -3.05
N PHE A 50 -11.37 -0.89 -3.14
CA PHE A 50 -10.03 -0.64 -2.61
C PHE A 50 -9.97 -0.52 -1.08
N ALA A 51 -11.11 -0.33 -0.42
CA ALA A 51 -11.20 -0.34 1.04
C ALA A 51 -11.39 -1.76 1.59
N ARG A 52 -12.24 -2.57 0.96
CA ARG A 52 -12.62 -3.92 1.45
C ARG A 52 -11.43 -4.85 1.67
N GLN A 53 -10.41 -4.79 0.85
CA GLN A 53 -9.19 -5.60 0.99
C GLN A 53 -8.45 -5.28 2.30
N PHE A 54 -8.33 -4.00 2.60
CA PHE A 54 -7.72 -3.54 3.84
C PHE A 54 -8.60 -3.81 5.05
N GLU A 55 -9.90 -3.65 4.93
CA GLU A 55 -10.88 -3.97 5.98
C GLU A 55 -10.81 -5.46 6.35
N ALA A 56 -10.66 -6.34 5.34
CA ALA A 56 -10.42 -7.77 5.57
C ALA A 56 -9.09 -8.05 6.28
N PHE A 57 -8.03 -7.33 5.91
CA PHE A 57 -6.73 -7.39 6.61
C PHE A 57 -6.87 -6.96 8.07
N VAL A 58 -7.51 -5.82 8.33
CA VAL A 58 -7.76 -5.33 9.70
C VAL A 58 -8.53 -6.35 10.53
N LYS A 59 -9.61 -6.89 9.95
CA LYS A 59 -10.42 -7.91 10.62
C LYS A 59 -9.58 -9.13 10.98
N LYS A 60 -8.79 -9.65 10.05
CA LYS A 60 -7.95 -10.84 10.26
C LYS A 60 -6.87 -10.58 11.31
N VAL A 61 -6.21 -9.42 11.28
CA VAL A 61 -5.25 -9.03 12.32
C VAL A 61 -5.92 -9.01 13.70
N ASN A 62 -7.11 -8.43 13.81
CA ASN A 62 -7.80 -8.32 15.09
C ASN A 62 -8.34 -9.67 15.60
N ASP A 63 -8.75 -10.56 14.70
CA ASP A 63 -9.21 -11.90 15.07
C ASP A 63 -8.08 -12.79 15.58
N GLU A 64 -6.93 -12.79 14.87
CA GLU A 64 -5.80 -13.70 15.12
C GLU A 64 -4.69 -13.09 15.99
N GLY A 65 -4.65 -11.76 16.12
CA GLY A 65 -3.55 -11.03 16.77
C GLY A 65 -3.77 -10.69 18.24
N LYS A 66 -4.79 -11.27 18.90
CA LYS A 66 -5.08 -11.04 20.33
C LYS A 66 -3.85 -11.39 21.18
N GLY A 67 -3.45 -10.46 22.04
CA GLY A 67 -2.24 -10.57 22.86
C GLY A 67 -0.95 -10.22 22.13
N ILE A 68 -0.97 -9.91 20.82
CA ILE A 68 0.20 -9.58 20.01
C ILE A 68 0.04 -8.19 19.37
N VAL A 69 -0.93 -8.05 18.46
CA VAL A 69 -1.21 -6.82 17.70
C VAL A 69 -2.71 -6.69 17.47
N GLN A 70 -3.23 -5.49 17.70
CA GLN A 70 -4.59 -5.10 17.31
C GLN A 70 -4.52 -3.86 16.42
N ILE A 71 -5.53 -3.66 15.58
CA ILE A 71 -5.66 -2.47 14.73
C ILE A 71 -6.92 -1.71 15.15
N ASN A 72 -6.73 -0.45 15.52
CA ASN A 72 -7.80 0.53 15.64
C ASN A 72 -7.97 1.24 14.29
N TYR A 73 -8.96 0.80 13.52
CA TYR A 73 -9.29 1.40 12.22
C TYR A 73 -10.11 2.67 12.43
N ILE A 74 -9.52 3.82 12.14
CA ILE A 74 -10.13 5.14 12.37
C ILE A 74 -10.99 5.62 11.19
N GLY A 75 -11.05 4.86 10.10
CA GLY A 75 -11.92 5.13 8.94
C GLY A 75 -11.18 5.54 7.68
N GLY A 76 -11.89 6.22 6.79
CA GLY A 76 -11.46 6.62 5.46
C GLY A 76 -11.25 8.13 5.31
N PRO A 77 -11.47 8.69 4.08
CA PRO A 77 -11.21 10.11 3.74
C PRO A 77 -11.99 11.13 4.56
N LYS A 78 -13.06 10.71 5.25
CA LYS A 78 -13.81 11.57 6.18
C LYS A 78 -13.05 11.85 7.47
N ALA A 79 -12.21 10.91 7.93
CA ALA A 79 -11.39 11.08 9.13
C ALA A 79 -10.15 11.94 8.85
N ILE A 80 -9.44 11.65 7.75
CA ILE A 80 -8.32 12.45 7.26
C ILE A 80 -8.42 12.49 5.73
N PRO A 81 -8.42 13.68 5.08
CA PRO A 81 -8.50 13.78 3.63
C PRO A 81 -7.41 12.95 2.92
N THR A 82 -7.77 12.29 1.82
CA THR A 82 -6.90 11.34 1.10
C THR A 82 -5.48 11.88 0.87
N MET A 83 -5.35 13.13 0.41
CA MET A 83 -4.05 13.72 0.08
C MET A 83 -3.22 14.14 1.29
N GLU A 84 -3.80 14.13 2.50
CA GLU A 84 -3.14 14.46 3.76
C GLU A 84 -2.66 13.21 4.52
N GLN A 85 -3.18 12.03 4.16
CA GLN A 85 -2.91 10.79 4.88
C GLN A 85 -1.43 10.39 4.86
N GLY A 86 -0.72 10.66 3.75
CA GLY A 86 0.73 10.42 3.67
C GLY A 86 1.52 11.22 4.69
N ALA A 87 1.18 12.48 4.89
CA ALA A 87 1.80 13.34 5.90
C ALA A 87 1.44 12.88 7.33
N ALA A 88 0.18 12.49 7.56
CA ALA A 88 -0.28 11.93 8.83
C ALA A 88 0.42 10.61 9.18
N LEU A 89 0.64 9.73 8.19
CA LEU A 89 1.40 8.50 8.36
C LEU A 89 2.87 8.79 8.69
N ARG A 90 3.52 9.66 7.93
CA ARG A 90 4.92 10.03 8.14
C ARG A 90 5.16 10.66 9.52
N SER A 91 4.25 11.51 9.98
CA SER A 91 4.35 12.18 11.29
C SER A 91 3.98 11.28 12.48
N GLY A 92 3.36 10.11 12.24
CA GLY A 92 2.91 9.19 13.27
C GLY A 92 1.57 9.58 13.90
N VAL A 93 0.75 10.42 13.25
CA VAL A 93 -0.66 10.62 13.62
C VAL A 93 -1.42 9.31 13.45
N VAL A 94 -1.10 8.55 12.41
CA VAL A 94 -1.51 7.14 12.23
C VAL A 94 -0.27 6.26 12.10
N ASP A 95 -0.42 4.97 12.44
CA ASP A 95 0.69 4.01 12.47
C ASP A 95 0.79 3.23 11.17
N LEU A 96 -0.35 2.96 10.50
CA LEU A 96 -0.40 2.34 9.17
C LEU A 96 -1.55 2.93 8.34
N ALA A 97 -1.40 2.82 7.02
CA ALA A 97 -2.39 3.28 6.06
C ALA A 97 -2.51 2.32 4.88
N ASN A 98 -3.74 2.12 4.39
CA ASN A 98 -3.98 1.60 3.05
C ASN A 98 -4.00 2.79 2.09
N THR A 99 -2.98 2.92 1.28
CA THR A 99 -2.81 4.06 0.36
C THR A 99 -2.07 3.64 -0.90
N THR A 100 -1.94 4.54 -1.85
CA THR A 100 -1.16 4.32 -3.09
C THR A 100 0.03 5.27 -3.15
N ALA A 101 1.10 4.83 -3.80
CA ALA A 101 2.25 5.66 -4.13
C ALA A 101 1.84 6.99 -4.79
N ALA A 102 0.75 6.96 -5.59
CA ALA A 102 0.23 8.15 -6.25
C ALA A 102 -0.18 9.28 -5.28
N TYR A 103 -0.61 8.96 -4.05
CA TYR A 103 -1.04 9.96 -3.06
C TYR A 103 0.09 10.42 -2.12
N ILE A 104 1.22 9.71 -2.14
CA ILE A 104 2.41 10.07 -1.35
C ILE A 104 3.61 10.48 -2.22
N ALA A 105 3.41 10.67 -3.53
CA ALA A 105 4.48 10.97 -4.48
C ALA A 105 5.26 12.26 -4.16
N ASN A 106 4.63 13.22 -3.48
CA ASN A 106 5.28 14.41 -2.97
C ASN A 106 6.26 14.15 -1.81
N LEU A 107 6.13 13.01 -1.13
CA LEU A 107 6.99 12.58 -0.02
C LEU A 107 8.06 11.61 -0.51
N VAL A 108 7.66 10.64 -1.35
CA VAL A 108 8.52 9.57 -1.87
C VAL A 108 8.18 9.34 -3.34
N PRO A 109 8.71 10.14 -4.28
CA PRO A 109 8.45 9.98 -5.70
C PRO A 109 8.91 8.60 -6.21
N GLU A 110 9.95 8.01 -5.61
CA GLU A 110 10.46 6.67 -5.94
C GLU A 110 9.41 5.57 -5.79
N ALA A 111 8.42 5.73 -4.90
CA ALA A 111 7.36 4.75 -4.70
C ALA A 111 6.50 4.54 -5.96
N LEU A 112 6.38 5.55 -6.81
CA LEU A 112 5.69 5.45 -8.10
C LEU A 112 6.28 4.39 -9.02
N ALA A 113 7.54 4.00 -8.83
CA ALA A 113 8.20 2.95 -9.61
C ALA A 113 7.44 1.62 -9.59
N LEU A 114 6.70 1.32 -8.51
CA LEU A 114 5.84 0.13 -8.42
C LEU A 114 4.68 0.15 -9.44
N ASN A 115 4.21 1.32 -9.83
CA ASN A 115 3.16 1.46 -10.86
C ASN A 115 3.70 1.24 -12.28
N TYR A 116 4.97 1.55 -12.51
CA TYR A 116 5.64 1.39 -13.81
C TYR A 116 6.32 0.02 -13.96
N ALA A 117 6.28 -0.78 -12.89
CA ALA A 117 6.84 -2.13 -12.87
C ALA A 117 6.19 -3.01 -13.94
N THR A 118 7.03 -3.75 -14.66
CA THR A 118 6.61 -4.79 -15.62
C THR A 118 6.94 -6.20 -15.14
N ARG A 119 7.70 -6.32 -14.04
CA ARG A 119 7.90 -7.60 -13.35
C ARG A 119 6.74 -7.89 -12.42
N PRO A 120 6.36 -9.17 -12.24
CA PRO A 120 5.44 -9.57 -11.19
C PRO A 120 5.94 -9.12 -9.80
N PHE A 121 5.04 -8.70 -8.92
CA PHE A 121 5.43 -8.20 -7.59
C PHE A 121 6.17 -9.25 -6.75
N SER A 122 5.82 -10.54 -6.91
CA SER A 122 6.54 -11.64 -6.26
C SER A 122 8.01 -11.77 -6.71
N GLU A 123 8.32 -11.41 -7.96
CA GLU A 123 9.69 -11.35 -8.46
C GLU A 123 10.43 -10.12 -7.91
N ILE A 124 9.76 -8.98 -7.82
CA ILE A 124 10.32 -7.74 -7.23
C ILE A 124 10.72 -7.97 -5.76
N ARG A 125 9.95 -8.75 -5.00
CA ARG A 125 10.34 -9.15 -3.64
C ARG A 125 11.59 -10.02 -3.64
N LYS A 126 11.65 -11.02 -4.53
CA LYS A 126 12.75 -11.99 -4.57
C LYS A 126 14.07 -11.41 -5.08
N ASN A 127 14.03 -10.46 -6.00
CA ASN A 127 15.22 -9.85 -6.59
C ASN A 127 15.78 -8.67 -5.78
N GLY A 128 15.18 -8.35 -4.62
CA GLY A 128 15.59 -7.26 -3.74
C GLY A 128 15.06 -5.87 -4.17
N GLY A 129 14.19 -5.80 -5.17
CA GLY A 129 13.61 -4.54 -5.64
C GLY A 129 12.78 -3.84 -4.57
N LEU A 130 11.96 -4.61 -3.83
CA LEU A 130 11.18 -4.06 -2.72
C LEU A 130 12.08 -3.62 -1.54
N ASP A 131 13.10 -4.38 -1.22
CA ASP A 131 14.05 -4.02 -0.16
C ASP A 131 14.80 -2.73 -0.49
N TYR A 132 15.18 -2.56 -1.76
CA TYR A 132 15.80 -1.33 -2.23
C TYR A 132 14.86 -0.14 -2.12
N LEU A 133 13.61 -0.29 -2.56
CA LEU A 133 12.59 0.75 -2.41
C LEU A 133 12.33 1.07 -0.93
N ASN A 134 12.23 0.05 -0.07
CA ASN A 134 12.00 0.24 1.37
C ASN A 134 13.12 1.02 2.07
N LYS A 135 14.37 0.87 1.64
CA LYS A 135 15.46 1.72 2.15
C LYS A 135 15.18 3.20 1.88
N LEU A 136 14.80 3.54 0.65
CA LEU A 136 14.47 4.91 0.26
C LEU A 136 13.23 5.44 1.00
N MET A 137 12.21 4.61 1.16
CA MET A 137 11.00 4.96 1.89
C MET A 137 11.27 5.21 3.37
N GLN A 138 12.11 4.39 4.00
CA GLN A 138 12.46 4.53 5.41
C GLN A 138 13.22 5.83 5.69
N GLU A 139 14.09 6.27 4.80
CA GLU A 139 14.75 7.58 4.86
C GLU A 139 13.74 8.74 4.87
N LYS A 140 12.58 8.54 4.27
CA LYS A 140 11.45 9.49 4.23
C LYS A 140 10.41 9.25 5.34
N GLY A 141 10.66 8.29 6.25
CA GLY A 141 9.81 7.99 7.40
C GLY A 141 8.64 7.06 7.12
N LEU A 142 8.64 6.36 6.00
CA LEU A 142 7.62 5.39 5.58
C LEU A 142 8.22 4.00 5.40
N TYR A 143 7.38 2.96 5.49
CA TYR A 143 7.76 1.57 5.22
C TYR A 143 6.64 0.89 4.44
N TYR A 144 6.97 0.24 3.33
CA TYR A 144 6.02 -0.49 2.49
C TYR A 144 5.93 -1.94 2.94
N LEU A 145 4.79 -2.33 3.48
CA LEU A 145 4.59 -3.67 4.03
C LEU A 145 4.09 -4.65 2.97
N ALA A 146 2.97 -4.33 2.32
CA ALA A 146 2.26 -5.24 1.43
C ALA A 146 1.65 -4.51 0.25
N LYS A 147 1.60 -5.18 -0.92
CA LYS A 147 0.84 -4.73 -2.10
C LYS A 147 -0.51 -5.43 -2.13
N THR A 148 -1.59 -4.66 -2.23
CA THR A 148 -2.92 -5.16 -2.52
C THR A 148 -3.34 -4.70 -3.92
N GLY A 149 -4.14 -5.50 -4.65
CA GLY A 149 -4.59 -5.10 -5.99
C GLY A 149 -3.52 -5.27 -7.08
N ASP A 150 -2.79 -6.38 -7.08
CA ASP A 150 -1.90 -6.74 -8.21
C ASP A 150 -2.71 -7.17 -9.45
N ASN A 151 -2.08 -7.16 -10.63
CA ASN A 151 -2.67 -7.56 -11.92
C ASN A 151 -3.83 -6.69 -12.43
N ILE A 152 -4.03 -5.50 -11.91
CA ILE A 152 -5.02 -4.54 -12.38
C ILE A 152 -4.32 -3.41 -13.12
N GLN A 153 -4.75 -3.13 -14.34
CA GLN A 153 -4.24 -2.01 -15.12
C GLN A 153 -5.11 -0.77 -14.96
N TYR A 154 -4.51 0.40 -15.14
CA TYR A 154 -5.22 1.66 -15.28
C TYR A 154 -5.70 1.86 -16.70
N HIS A 155 -6.85 2.49 -16.85
CA HIS A 155 -7.41 2.90 -18.13
C HIS A 155 -7.74 4.40 -18.11
N ILE A 156 -7.92 4.96 -19.31
CA ILE A 156 -8.52 6.29 -19.49
C ILE A 156 -9.99 6.10 -19.80
N TYR A 157 -10.83 6.77 -19.04
CA TYR A 157 -12.29 6.78 -19.19
C TYR A 157 -12.75 8.15 -19.65
N LEU A 158 -13.63 8.20 -20.65
CA LEU A 158 -14.04 9.42 -21.32
C LEU A 158 -15.55 9.51 -21.49
N ASN A 159 -16.08 10.73 -21.54
CA ASN A 159 -17.45 11.01 -21.98
C ASN A 159 -17.52 11.40 -23.48
N LYS A 160 -16.38 11.59 -24.15
CA LYS A 160 -16.22 11.90 -25.57
C LYS A 160 -15.34 10.85 -26.25
N LYS A 161 -15.65 10.50 -27.51
CA LYS A 161 -14.87 9.54 -28.30
C LYS A 161 -13.59 10.17 -28.81
N VAL A 162 -12.52 9.40 -28.86
CA VAL A 162 -11.27 9.71 -29.53
C VAL A 162 -10.93 8.55 -30.47
N ASP A 163 -10.31 8.85 -31.63
CA ASP A 163 -10.00 7.84 -32.64
C ASP A 163 -8.50 7.47 -32.65
N LYS A 164 -7.70 8.18 -31.90
CA LYS A 164 -6.24 7.97 -31.74
C LYS A 164 -5.84 8.34 -30.30
N PRO A 165 -4.62 7.96 -29.85
CA PRO A 165 -4.12 8.31 -28.52
C PRO A 165 -3.75 9.81 -28.44
N ASP A 166 -4.74 10.66 -28.59
CA ASP A 166 -4.64 12.13 -28.55
C ASP A 166 -5.81 12.66 -27.71
N LEU A 167 -5.48 13.32 -26.62
CA LEU A 167 -6.43 13.91 -25.68
C LEU A 167 -6.48 15.43 -25.79
N SER A 168 -5.99 16.00 -26.90
CA SER A 168 -6.00 17.44 -27.14
C SER A 168 -7.41 18.00 -27.06
N GLY A 169 -7.57 19.10 -26.31
CA GLY A 169 -8.86 19.74 -26.08
C GLY A 169 -9.73 19.09 -25.00
N LEU A 170 -9.28 17.99 -24.39
CA LEU A 170 -9.97 17.34 -23.29
C LEU A 170 -9.36 17.75 -21.94
N LYS A 171 -10.23 17.91 -20.94
CA LYS A 171 -9.86 18.09 -19.54
C LYS A 171 -9.98 16.75 -18.83
N ILE A 172 -8.87 16.21 -18.36
CA ILE A 172 -8.85 14.87 -17.78
C ILE A 172 -8.49 14.94 -16.30
N ARG A 173 -9.33 14.34 -15.48
CA ARG A 173 -9.03 14.15 -14.05
C ARG A 173 -7.86 13.19 -13.87
N ILE A 174 -6.93 13.55 -13.02
CA ILE A 174 -5.76 12.74 -12.71
C ILE A 174 -5.56 12.51 -11.20
N ALA A 175 -4.91 11.39 -10.86
CA ALA A 175 -4.01 11.29 -9.73
C ALA A 175 -2.60 11.75 -10.19
N PRO A 176 -1.70 12.14 -9.27
CA PRO A 176 -0.37 12.65 -9.63
C PRO A 176 0.41 11.79 -10.63
N ILE A 177 0.30 10.47 -10.52
CA ILE A 177 0.98 9.49 -11.36
C ILE A 177 0.68 9.62 -12.86
N PHE A 178 -0.47 10.17 -13.25
CA PHE A 178 -0.89 10.26 -14.66
C PHE A 178 -0.45 11.55 -15.34
N ARG A 179 0.07 12.51 -14.58
CA ARG A 179 0.32 13.89 -15.05
C ARG A 179 1.13 13.93 -16.32
N ASP A 180 2.34 13.39 -16.30
CA ASP A 180 3.28 13.52 -17.40
C ASP A 180 2.80 12.75 -18.63
N PHE A 181 2.26 11.57 -18.46
CA PHE A 181 1.72 10.76 -19.53
C PHE A 181 0.52 11.45 -20.20
N PHE A 182 -0.48 11.89 -19.45
CA PHE A 182 -1.67 12.51 -20.05
C PHE A 182 -1.38 13.89 -20.65
N THR A 183 -0.42 14.63 -20.10
CA THR A 183 0.07 15.86 -20.71
C THR A 183 0.74 15.60 -22.05
N GLN A 184 1.55 14.51 -22.18
CA GLN A 184 2.15 14.10 -23.45
C GLN A 184 1.09 13.66 -24.48
N LEU A 185 -0.06 13.15 -24.04
CA LEU A 185 -1.20 12.89 -24.91
C LEU A 185 -2.02 14.15 -25.27
N GLY A 186 -1.59 15.34 -24.82
CA GLY A 186 -2.24 16.62 -25.13
C GLY A 186 -3.37 17.03 -24.19
N ALA A 187 -3.63 16.27 -23.10
CA ALA A 187 -4.71 16.61 -22.17
C ALA A 187 -4.41 17.84 -21.32
N THR A 188 -5.45 18.62 -21.02
CA THR A 188 -5.45 19.53 -19.87
C THR A 188 -5.76 18.71 -18.61
N VAL A 189 -4.81 18.62 -17.69
CA VAL A 189 -4.94 17.75 -16.51
C VAL A 189 -5.46 18.49 -15.29
N VAL A 190 -6.43 17.88 -14.59
CA VAL A 190 -7.08 18.41 -13.37
C VAL A 190 -6.90 17.39 -12.24
N GLN A 191 -6.13 17.73 -11.22
CA GLN A 191 -5.89 16.84 -10.09
C GLN A 191 -6.98 17.01 -9.03
N THR A 192 -7.72 15.93 -8.73
CA THR A 192 -8.72 15.89 -7.65
C THR A 192 -8.69 14.56 -6.91
N ALA A 193 -9.19 14.58 -5.66
CA ALA A 193 -9.42 13.36 -4.88
C ALA A 193 -10.56 12.51 -5.52
N PRO A 194 -10.57 11.17 -5.27
CA PRO A 194 -11.60 10.29 -5.84
C PRO A 194 -13.03 10.71 -5.51
N GLY A 195 -13.30 11.17 -4.30
CA GLY A 195 -14.66 11.59 -3.90
C GLY A 195 -15.23 12.79 -4.64
N GLU A 196 -14.38 13.53 -5.39
CA GLU A 196 -14.79 14.74 -6.13
C GLU A 196 -15.07 14.45 -7.62
N VAL A 197 -14.69 13.28 -8.13
CA VAL A 197 -14.69 12.98 -9.57
C VAL A 197 -16.10 12.93 -10.15
N TYR A 198 -17.07 12.33 -9.47
CA TYR A 198 -18.45 12.30 -9.94
C TYR A 198 -18.99 13.71 -10.19
N THR A 199 -18.81 14.60 -9.22
CA THR A 199 -19.24 16.00 -9.32
C THR A 199 -18.50 16.75 -10.42
N ALA A 200 -17.20 16.51 -10.60
CA ALA A 200 -16.40 17.12 -11.66
C ALA A 200 -16.87 16.69 -13.06
N LEU A 201 -17.23 15.42 -13.24
CA LEU A 201 -17.82 14.88 -14.47
C LEU A 201 -19.22 15.45 -14.72
N ASP A 202 -20.08 15.46 -13.71
CA ASP A 202 -21.46 15.93 -13.78
C ASP A 202 -21.55 17.41 -14.16
N ARG A 203 -20.65 18.23 -13.62
CA ARG A 203 -20.56 19.66 -13.91
C ARG A 203 -19.75 20.01 -15.17
N GLY A 204 -19.21 19.03 -15.88
CA GLY A 204 -18.38 19.26 -17.06
C GLY A 204 -17.03 19.94 -16.77
N VAL A 205 -16.56 19.89 -15.53
CA VAL A 205 -15.21 20.38 -15.16
C VAL A 205 -14.15 19.53 -15.83
N VAL A 206 -14.42 18.21 -15.97
CA VAL A 206 -13.58 17.26 -16.69
C VAL A 206 -14.39 16.46 -17.71
N ASP A 207 -13.70 16.01 -18.78
CA ASP A 207 -14.26 15.19 -19.86
C ASP A 207 -13.95 13.69 -19.65
N GLY A 208 -13.17 13.36 -18.64
CA GLY A 208 -12.76 11.99 -18.36
C GLY A 208 -11.79 11.91 -17.19
N TYR A 209 -11.26 10.70 -16.97
CA TYR A 209 -10.39 10.43 -15.83
C TYR A 209 -9.50 9.20 -16.07
N GLY A 210 -8.37 9.14 -15.38
CA GLY A 210 -7.58 7.93 -15.21
C GLY A 210 -8.03 7.14 -13.97
N TRP A 211 -8.29 5.83 -14.14
CA TRP A 211 -8.69 4.95 -13.04
C TRP A 211 -8.38 3.48 -13.37
N PRO A 212 -8.20 2.60 -12.36
CA PRO A 212 -8.08 1.17 -12.60
C PRO A 212 -9.28 0.55 -13.31
N ALA A 213 -9.10 -0.64 -13.86
CA ALA A 213 -10.17 -1.40 -14.52
C ALA A 213 -11.39 -1.68 -13.61
N ILE A 214 -11.24 -1.52 -12.30
CA ILE A 214 -12.23 -1.81 -11.26
C ILE A 214 -12.61 -0.54 -10.49
N GLY A 215 -13.83 -0.51 -9.94
CA GLY A 215 -14.25 0.43 -8.89
C GLY A 215 -15.00 1.64 -9.38
N ILE A 216 -15.25 1.81 -10.68
CA ILE A 216 -16.04 2.94 -11.19
C ILE A 216 -17.52 2.84 -10.79
N PHE A 217 -18.02 1.64 -10.50
CA PHE A 217 -19.39 1.41 -10.04
C PHE A 217 -19.59 1.82 -8.58
N ASP A 218 -18.62 1.56 -7.72
CA ASP A 218 -18.68 1.91 -6.29
C ASP A 218 -18.85 3.43 -6.07
N LEU A 219 -18.37 4.24 -7.03
CA LEU A 219 -18.36 5.69 -6.98
C LEU A 219 -19.38 6.33 -7.92
N GLY A 220 -20.21 5.53 -8.62
CA GLY A 220 -21.22 6.01 -9.57
C GLY A 220 -20.66 6.59 -10.87
N TRP A 221 -19.34 6.55 -11.11
CA TRP A 221 -18.70 7.21 -12.25
C TRP A 221 -19.12 6.64 -13.60
N HIS A 222 -19.54 5.36 -13.63
CA HIS A 222 -20.07 4.69 -14.81
C HIS A 222 -21.24 5.46 -15.45
N GLU A 223 -22.07 6.18 -14.67
CA GLU A 223 -23.20 6.96 -15.16
C GLU A 223 -22.77 8.13 -16.07
N LYS A 224 -21.54 8.62 -15.90
CA LYS A 224 -20.95 9.74 -16.63
C LYS A 224 -19.89 9.30 -17.65
N THR A 225 -19.67 7.99 -17.78
CA THR A 225 -18.62 7.40 -18.63
C THR A 225 -19.26 6.77 -19.88
N LYS A 226 -18.72 7.07 -21.05
CA LYS A 226 -19.17 6.48 -22.32
C LYS A 226 -18.12 5.61 -22.98
N TYR A 227 -16.85 5.88 -22.72
CA TYR A 227 -15.74 5.23 -23.41
C TYR A 227 -14.65 4.85 -22.42
N ARG A 228 -14.00 3.70 -22.68
CA ARG A 228 -12.76 3.27 -22.04
C ARG A 228 -11.72 2.99 -23.11
N ILE A 229 -10.50 3.51 -22.92
CA ILE A 229 -9.38 3.25 -23.83
C ILE A 229 -8.68 1.94 -23.43
N ASP A 230 -8.50 1.04 -24.41
CA ASP A 230 -7.66 -0.14 -24.34
C ASP A 230 -6.50 -0.02 -25.38
N PRO A 231 -5.30 -0.53 -25.04
CA PRO A 231 -4.96 -1.28 -23.83
C PRO A 231 -4.89 -0.40 -22.58
N GLY A 232 -4.97 -1.03 -21.41
CA GLY A 232 -4.59 -0.40 -20.15
C GLY A 232 -3.10 -0.05 -20.14
N PHE A 233 -2.73 0.89 -19.31
CA PHE A 233 -1.34 1.32 -19.11
C PHE A 233 -0.90 0.97 -17.69
N TYR A 234 -0.01 1.54 -17.04
CA TYR A 234 0.49 1.27 -15.69
C TYR A 234 -0.25 0.20 -14.88
N THR A 235 0.43 -0.45 -13.96
CA THR A 235 -0.16 -1.41 -13.03
C THR A 235 -0.66 -0.69 -11.78
N LEU A 236 -1.84 -1.06 -11.28
CA LEU A 236 -2.31 -0.58 -9.99
C LEU A 236 -1.29 -0.94 -8.90
N GLU A 237 -0.93 0.05 -8.14
CA GLU A 237 -0.24 -0.11 -6.88
C GLU A 237 -1.17 0.42 -5.78
N LEU A 238 -1.51 -0.44 -4.86
CA LEU A 238 -2.21 -0.12 -3.63
C LEU A 238 -1.48 -0.86 -2.52
N GLY A 239 -1.04 -0.14 -1.51
CA GLY A 239 -0.15 -0.70 -0.51
C GLY A 239 -0.59 -0.46 0.92
N ILE A 240 -0.33 -1.42 1.79
CA ILE A 240 -0.34 -1.23 3.23
C ILE A 240 1.04 -0.69 3.62
N GLN A 241 1.04 0.53 4.13
CA GLN A 241 2.27 1.25 4.47
C GLN A 241 2.28 1.62 5.95
N PHE A 242 3.44 1.61 6.56
CA PHE A 242 3.66 1.96 7.97
C PHE A 242 4.42 3.27 8.12
N ASN A 243 4.20 3.94 9.25
CA ASN A 243 5.18 4.84 9.79
C ASN A 243 6.48 4.07 10.11
N ALA A 244 7.61 4.47 9.55
CA ALA A 244 8.87 3.72 9.66
C ALA A 244 9.36 3.59 11.13
N LYS A 245 9.15 4.62 11.96
CA LYS A 245 9.53 4.56 13.38
C LYS A 245 8.63 3.59 14.16
N LYS A 246 7.32 3.59 13.86
CA LYS A 246 6.39 2.63 14.47
C LYS A 246 6.76 1.20 14.07
N TRP A 247 7.01 0.94 12.78
CA TRP A 247 7.46 -0.37 12.29
C TRP A 247 8.73 -0.84 13.01
N ALA A 248 9.74 0.02 13.11
CA ALA A 248 10.99 -0.29 13.81
C ALA A 248 10.80 -0.56 15.31
N SER A 249 9.80 0.04 15.95
CA SER A 249 9.49 -0.13 17.38
C SER A 249 8.77 -1.44 17.71
N LEU A 250 8.22 -2.14 16.71
CA LEU A 250 7.57 -3.43 16.92
C LEU A 250 8.58 -4.48 17.34
N THR A 251 8.19 -5.35 18.27
CA THR A 251 9.01 -6.49 18.66
C THR A 251 9.11 -7.52 17.53
N PRO A 252 10.13 -8.40 17.51
CA PRO A 252 10.24 -9.43 16.49
C PRO A 252 8.97 -10.30 16.34
N PRO A 253 8.31 -10.78 17.43
CA PRO A 253 7.03 -11.51 17.29
C PRO A 253 5.91 -10.68 16.66
N GLN A 254 5.79 -9.38 17.00
CA GLN A 254 4.78 -8.50 16.42
C GLN A 254 5.02 -8.28 14.93
N ARG A 255 6.27 -8.04 14.51
CA ARG A 255 6.62 -7.92 13.09
C ARG A 255 6.33 -9.20 12.33
N ALA A 256 6.79 -10.34 12.83
CA ALA A 256 6.55 -11.64 12.19
C ALA A 256 5.06 -11.94 12.02
N PHE A 257 4.23 -11.58 13.01
CA PHE A 257 2.78 -11.73 12.90
C PHE A 257 2.20 -10.83 11.80
N ILE A 258 2.57 -9.54 11.77
CA ILE A 258 2.10 -8.60 10.75
C ILE A 258 2.58 -9.01 9.35
N GLU A 259 3.83 -9.48 9.20
CA GLU A 259 4.36 -9.98 7.92
C GLU A 259 3.60 -11.23 7.44
N LYS A 260 3.21 -12.13 8.33
CA LYS A 260 2.33 -13.26 8.01
C LYS A 260 0.97 -12.77 7.48
N MET A 261 0.37 -11.78 8.11
CA MET A 261 -0.89 -11.20 7.67
C MET A 261 -0.75 -10.43 6.35
N ALA A 262 0.39 -9.78 6.14
CA ALA A 262 0.75 -9.12 4.89
C ALA A 262 0.85 -10.13 3.72
N ALA A 263 1.55 -11.23 3.91
CA ALA A 263 1.63 -12.29 2.90
C ALA A 263 0.25 -12.85 2.55
N TRP A 264 -0.60 -13.07 3.54
CA TRP A 264 -1.97 -13.53 3.31
C TRP A 264 -2.78 -12.54 2.46
N VAL A 265 -2.74 -11.23 2.78
CA VAL A 265 -3.52 -10.25 2.02
C VAL A 265 -2.98 -10.06 0.60
N GLU A 266 -1.67 -10.13 0.40
CA GLU A 266 -1.07 -10.09 -0.95
C GLU A 266 -1.56 -11.24 -1.82
N GLU A 267 -1.48 -12.47 -1.30
CA GLU A 267 -1.90 -13.67 -2.02
C GLU A 267 -3.40 -13.64 -2.35
N THR A 268 -4.24 -13.38 -1.35
CA THR A 268 -5.69 -13.39 -1.54
C THR A 268 -6.18 -12.25 -2.43
N SER A 269 -5.60 -11.05 -2.31
CA SER A 269 -5.97 -9.91 -3.14
C SER A 269 -5.50 -10.07 -4.59
N ALA A 270 -4.30 -10.60 -4.83
CA ALA A 270 -3.80 -10.84 -6.17
C ALA A 270 -4.64 -11.90 -6.92
N ALA A 271 -5.06 -12.96 -6.22
CA ALA A 271 -5.95 -13.98 -6.80
C ALA A 271 -7.33 -13.41 -7.15
N ALA A 272 -7.92 -12.63 -6.23
CA ALA A 272 -9.22 -11.99 -6.45
C ALA A 272 -9.20 -10.97 -7.59
N SER A 273 -8.15 -10.17 -7.68
CA SER A 273 -8.02 -9.06 -8.63
C SER A 273 -8.23 -9.47 -10.09
N ILE A 274 -7.78 -10.66 -10.49
CA ILE A 274 -7.92 -11.16 -11.86
C ILE A 274 -9.40 -11.36 -12.22
N THR A 275 -10.13 -12.07 -11.36
CA THR A 275 -11.56 -12.37 -11.57
C THR A 275 -12.41 -11.11 -11.46
N ASP A 276 -12.10 -10.25 -10.48
CA ASP A 276 -12.84 -9.02 -10.22
C ASP A 276 -12.66 -8.03 -11.37
N ALA A 277 -11.43 -7.90 -11.92
CA ALA A 277 -11.16 -7.05 -13.08
C ALA A 277 -11.94 -7.51 -14.31
N ALA A 278 -11.94 -8.83 -14.60
CA ALA A 278 -12.68 -9.37 -15.73
C ALA A 278 -14.19 -9.14 -15.57
N THR A 279 -14.72 -9.31 -14.34
CA THR A 279 -16.13 -9.09 -14.02
C THR A 279 -16.52 -7.62 -14.19
N ASP A 280 -15.71 -6.70 -13.68
CA ASP A 280 -15.98 -5.26 -13.78
C ASP A 280 -15.90 -4.76 -15.24
N LEU A 281 -14.90 -5.21 -15.99
CA LEU A 281 -14.77 -4.90 -17.43
C LEU A 281 -15.97 -5.41 -18.24
N LYS A 282 -16.47 -6.61 -17.96
CA LYS A 282 -17.69 -7.15 -18.59
C LYS A 282 -18.90 -6.27 -18.25
N LYS A 283 -19.11 -5.97 -16.98
CA LYS A 283 -20.20 -5.12 -16.51
C LYS A 283 -20.15 -3.72 -17.13
N GLN A 284 -18.94 -3.13 -17.35
CA GLN A 284 -18.80 -1.87 -18.06
C GLN A 284 -19.39 -1.92 -19.48
N GLY A 285 -19.13 -3.00 -20.22
CA GLY A 285 -19.74 -3.21 -21.53
C GLY A 285 -21.26 -3.37 -21.46
N GLU A 286 -21.78 -4.10 -20.46
CA GLU A 286 -23.23 -4.32 -20.26
C GLU A 286 -24.01 -3.01 -19.97
N VAL A 287 -23.37 -2.04 -19.32
CA VAL A 287 -23.98 -0.70 -19.09
C VAL A 287 -23.69 0.28 -20.22
N GLY A 288 -23.12 -0.19 -21.34
CA GLY A 288 -22.94 0.63 -22.56
C GLY A 288 -21.66 1.45 -22.63
N ILE A 289 -20.64 1.15 -21.81
CA ILE A 289 -19.32 1.77 -21.96
C ILE A 289 -18.61 1.11 -23.14
N GLU A 290 -18.40 1.85 -24.23
CA GLU A 290 -17.71 1.37 -25.43
C GLU A 290 -16.18 1.29 -25.18
N THR A 291 -15.57 0.22 -25.65
CA THR A 291 -14.11 0.10 -25.62
C THR A 291 -13.51 0.71 -26.88
N ILE A 292 -12.68 1.74 -26.72
CA ILE A 292 -11.85 2.30 -27.79
C ILE A 292 -10.57 1.45 -27.87
N LYS A 293 -10.41 0.73 -28.97
CA LYS A 293 -9.18 -0.04 -29.27
C LYS A 293 -8.37 0.70 -30.32
N PHE A 294 -7.14 0.99 -30.02
CA PHE A 294 -6.18 1.50 -30.97
C PHE A 294 -5.68 0.37 -31.89
N ASN A 295 -5.23 0.69 -33.10
CA ASN A 295 -4.50 -0.27 -33.92
C ASN A 295 -3.14 -0.61 -33.26
N ASP A 296 -2.49 -1.69 -33.71
CA ASP A 296 -1.28 -2.21 -33.06
C ASP A 296 -0.16 -1.16 -32.95
N ALA A 297 0.05 -0.35 -34.00
CA ALA A 297 1.08 0.69 -33.99
C ALA A 297 0.76 1.81 -33.00
N GLN A 298 -0.50 2.25 -32.95
CA GLN A 298 -0.98 3.26 -32.01
C GLN A 298 -0.93 2.73 -30.57
N ALA A 299 -1.33 1.47 -30.32
CA ALA A 299 -1.28 0.83 -29.02
C ALA A 299 0.16 0.69 -28.52
N ALA A 300 1.09 0.25 -29.38
CA ALA A 300 2.51 0.15 -29.04
C ALA A 300 3.11 1.52 -28.69
N GLN A 301 2.81 2.56 -29.47
CA GLN A 301 3.27 3.93 -29.19
C GLN A 301 2.66 4.48 -27.87
N TYR A 302 1.37 4.24 -27.64
CA TYR A 302 0.67 4.64 -26.41
C TYR A 302 1.30 4.02 -25.16
N LEU A 303 1.57 2.70 -25.19
CA LEU A 303 2.22 2.00 -24.08
C LEU A 303 3.66 2.46 -23.89
N LYS A 304 4.41 2.64 -24.99
CA LYS A 304 5.77 3.17 -24.91
C LYS A 304 5.79 4.57 -24.30
N THR A 305 4.91 5.46 -24.76
CA THR A 305 4.80 6.83 -24.21
C THR A 305 4.48 6.81 -22.72
N SER A 306 3.58 5.91 -22.27
CA SER A 306 3.25 5.79 -20.85
C SER A 306 4.47 5.36 -20.02
N GLN A 307 5.20 4.33 -20.44
CA GLN A 307 6.38 3.84 -19.74
C GLN A 307 7.52 4.87 -19.72
N ASP A 308 7.79 5.50 -20.85
CA ASP A 308 8.84 6.53 -20.94
C ASP A 308 8.50 7.74 -20.05
N ALA A 309 7.26 8.21 -20.05
CA ALA A 309 6.82 9.32 -19.20
C ALA A 309 6.96 8.98 -17.70
N GLY A 310 6.54 7.79 -17.31
CA GLY A 310 6.62 7.35 -15.93
C GLY A 310 8.06 7.23 -15.42
N TRP A 311 8.91 6.52 -16.15
CA TRP A 311 10.30 6.35 -15.74
C TRP A 311 11.11 7.65 -15.82
N ALA A 312 10.89 8.49 -16.82
CA ALA A 312 11.52 9.80 -16.90
C ALA A 312 11.17 10.69 -15.68
N ALA A 313 9.93 10.63 -15.18
CA ALA A 313 9.53 11.34 -13.97
C ALA A 313 10.29 10.86 -12.74
N ILE A 314 10.46 9.53 -12.57
CA ILE A 314 11.25 8.95 -11.48
C ILE A 314 12.71 9.34 -11.58
N GLU A 315 13.32 9.17 -12.77
CA GLU A 315 14.73 9.46 -13.01
C GLU A 315 15.04 10.97 -12.82
N LYS A 316 14.10 11.84 -13.15
CA LYS A 316 14.20 13.28 -12.88
C LYS A 316 14.10 13.60 -11.39
N ALA A 317 13.17 12.98 -10.66
CA ALA A 317 12.97 13.21 -9.23
C ALA A 317 14.05 12.57 -8.36
N SER A 318 14.62 11.47 -8.81
CA SER A 318 15.63 10.67 -8.10
C SER A 318 16.69 10.15 -9.06
N PRO A 319 17.60 11.02 -9.57
CA PRO A 319 18.60 10.64 -10.59
C PRO A 319 19.55 9.52 -10.15
N THR A 320 19.83 9.46 -8.84
CA THR A 320 20.72 8.44 -8.26
C THR A 320 20.03 7.06 -8.19
N HIS A 321 18.74 7.02 -7.91
CA HIS A 321 18.02 5.78 -7.60
C HIS A 321 17.08 5.32 -8.71
N GLY A 322 16.61 6.24 -9.56
CA GLY A 322 15.67 5.95 -10.64
C GLY A 322 16.15 4.84 -11.59
N PRO A 323 17.38 4.92 -12.13
CA PRO A 323 17.91 3.87 -13.03
C PRO A 323 17.97 2.48 -12.36
N LYS A 324 18.36 2.44 -11.07
CA LYS A 324 18.42 1.17 -10.32
C LYS A 324 17.03 0.60 -10.02
N LEU A 325 16.06 1.45 -9.69
CA LEU A 325 14.68 1.03 -9.54
C LEU A 325 14.13 0.46 -10.84
N ARG A 326 14.37 1.13 -11.98
CA ARG A 326 13.98 0.64 -13.30
C ARG A 326 14.56 -0.73 -13.61
N GLU A 327 15.85 -0.93 -13.35
CA GLU A 327 16.52 -2.25 -13.52
C GLU A 327 15.86 -3.36 -12.70
N LEU A 328 15.53 -3.06 -11.44
CA LEU A 328 14.98 -4.04 -10.50
C LEU A 328 13.49 -4.35 -10.75
N LEU A 329 12.72 -3.35 -11.21
CA LEU A 329 11.27 -3.44 -11.32
C LEU A 329 10.78 -3.72 -12.77
N SER A 330 11.60 -3.45 -13.80
CA SER A 330 11.21 -3.71 -15.19
C SER A 330 11.83 -5.01 -15.71
N ALA A 331 11.05 -5.80 -16.45
CA ALA A 331 11.57 -6.88 -17.26
C ALA A 331 12.43 -6.31 -18.40
N LYS A 332 13.48 -7.05 -18.78
CA LYS A 332 14.34 -6.69 -19.92
C LYS A 332 13.62 -6.90 -21.24
#